data_a07798a877d4e8df57f470e66b2750f3
#
_entry.id   a07798a877d4e8df57f470e66b2750f3
#
_cell.length_a   1.000
_cell.length_b   1.000
_cell.length_c   1.000
_cell.angle_alpha   90.00
_cell.angle_beta   90.00
_cell.angle_gamma   90.00
#
_symmetry.space_group_name_H-M   'P 1'
#
loop_
_entity.id
_entity.type
_entity.pdbx_description
1 polymer ?
#
loop_
_entity_poly.entity_id
_entity_poly.type
_entity_poly.pdbx_seq_one_letter_code
_entity_poly.pdbx_strand_id
1 'polypeptide(L)'
;REEGRPNAWICSDPAVVDAYNADPLCSFNFSLNGYEALLYLLRTVYSTEDWRVTQPELPIRFLSGAEDPCRDSDQKFQQAAELLRSVGYQNVTARLFPAMRHEILNEPQKELVYQDILKTIQIWEENQ
;
A
#
# COMPACT_ATOMS: atom_id res chain seq x y z
N ARG A 1 -16.49 -2.93 8.34
CA ARG A 1 -17.63 -3.84 8.58
C ARG A 1 -17.06 -5.13 9.11
N GLU A 2 -17.44 -5.49 10.33
CA GLU A 2 -17.08 -6.76 10.93
C GLU A 2 -17.91 -7.85 10.24
N GLU A 3 -17.30 -8.58 9.33
CA GLU A 3 -17.91 -9.75 8.69
C GLU A 3 -17.87 -10.98 9.62
N GLY A 4 -17.75 -10.77 10.94
CA GLY A 4 -17.65 -11.83 11.94
C GLY A 4 -16.35 -12.65 11.92
N ARG A 5 -15.39 -12.29 11.06
CA ARG A 5 -14.08 -12.94 10.93
C ARG A 5 -12.97 -11.97 11.32
N PRO A 6 -12.11 -12.30 12.31
CA PRO A 6 -10.95 -11.48 12.64
C PRO A 6 -10.09 -11.22 11.39
N ASN A 7 -9.52 -10.02 11.31
CA ASN A 7 -8.63 -9.60 10.22
C ASN A 7 -9.22 -9.71 8.80
N ALA A 8 -10.55 -9.73 8.65
CA ALA A 8 -11.21 -9.77 7.34
C ALA A 8 -10.82 -8.60 6.41
N TRP A 9 -10.29 -7.52 6.95
CA TRP A 9 -9.81 -6.36 6.20
C TRP A 9 -8.57 -6.64 5.33
N ILE A 10 -7.86 -7.74 5.58
CA ILE A 10 -6.61 -8.09 4.87
C ILE A 10 -6.88 -8.48 3.42
N CYS A 11 -7.85 -9.39 3.20
CA CYS A 11 -8.14 -9.94 1.88
C CYS A 11 -9.64 -10.26 1.77
N SER A 12 -10.16 -10.22 0.56
CA SER A 12 -11.54 -10.65 0.29
C SER A 12 -11.70 -12.18 0.25
N ASP A 13 -10.59 -12.93 0.06
CA ASP A 13 -10.58 -14.39 0.12
C ASP A 13 -10.56 -14.89 1.58
N PRO A 14 -11.62 -15.56 2.04
CA PRO A 14 -11.66 -16.13 3.38
C PRO A 14 -10.53 -17.11 3.70
N ALA A 15 -10.04 -17.86 2.72
CA ALA A 15 -8.96 -18.82 2.94
C ALA A 15 -7.63 -18.13 3.26
N VAL A 16 -7.35 -16.99 2.62
CA VAL A 16 -6.18 -16.16 2.91
C VAL A 16 -6.28 -15.58 4.33
N VAL A 17 -7.45 -15.08 4.72
CA VAL A 17 -7.69 -14.53 6.06
C VAL A 17 -7.54 -15.61 7.13
N ASP A 18 -8.06 -16.81 6.89
CA ASP A 18 -7.95 -17.92 7.84
C ASP A 18 -6.48 -18.38 7.99
N ALA A 19 -5.72 -18.45 6.89
CA ALA A 19 -4.29 -18.76 6.93
C ALA A 19 -3.51 -17.70 7.73
N TYR A 20 -3.78 -16.40 7.51
CA TYR A 20 -3.20 -15.31 8.28
C TYR A 20 -3.51 -15.41 9.78
N ASN A 21 -4.76 -15.72 10.13
CA ASN A 21 -5.19 -15.86 11.53
C ASN A 21 -4.55 -17.08 12.22
N ALA A 22 -4.22 -18.12 11.47
CA ALA A 22 -3.58 -19.33 11.98
C ALA A 22 -2.04 -19.20 12.10
N ASP A 23 -1.42 -18.23 11.43
CA ASP A 23 0.02 -18.04 11.45
C ASP A 23 0.48 -17.39 12.77
N PRO A 24 1.36 -18.05 13.57
CA PRO A 24 1.86 -17.48 14.83
C PRO A 24 2.74 -16.24 14.62
N LEU A 25 3.24 -15.96 13.42
CA LEU A 25 4.00 -14.77 13.08
C LEU A 25 3.10 -13.60 12.67
N CYS A 26 1.80 -13.85 12.50
CA CYS A 26 0.77 -12.85 12.21
C CYS A 26 -0.10 -12.60 13.46
N SER A 27 -0.96 -11.61 13.42
CA SER A 27 -1.97 -11.34 14.47
C SER A 27 -1.41 -11.18 15.90
N PHE A 28 -0.14 -10.81 16.07
CA PHE A 28 0.44 -10.49 17.37
C PHE A 28 0.23 -9.01 17.73
N ASN A 29 0.25 -8.72 19.02
CA ASN A 29 0.22 -7.35 19.50
C ASN A 29 1.64 -6.80 19.67
N PHE A 30 1.88 -5.60 19.18
CA PHE A 30 3.13 -4.90 19.46
C PHE A 30 3.26 -4.58 20.94
N SER A 31 4.50 -4.56 21.45
CA SER A 31 4.81 -3.95 22.73
C SER A 31 4.56 -2.44 22.69
N LEU A 32 4.50 -1.78 23.86
CA LEU A 32 4.40 -0.31 23.92
C LEU A 32 5.51 0.37 23.11
N ASN A 33 6.75 -0.10 23.22
CA ASN A 33 7.87 0.43 22.44
C ASN A 33 7.69 0.19 20.94
N GLY A 34 7.07 -0.92 20.53
CA GLY A 34 6.74 -1.20 19.14
C GLY A 34 5.71 -0.22 18.58
N TYR A 35 4.66 0.08 19.33
CA TYR A 35 3.69 1.11 18.95
C TYR A 35 4.30 2.50 18.93
N GLU A 36 5.14 2.85 19.89
CA GLU A 36 5.86 4.14 19.92
C GLU A 36 6.73 4.30 18.67
N ALA A 37 7.51 3.27 18.32
CA ALA A 37 8.36 3.27 17.13
C ALA A 37 7.53 3.39 15.84
N LEU A 38 6.40 2.69 15.73
CA LEU A 38 5.49 2.77 14.59
C LEU A 38 4.90 4.18 14.44
N LEU A 39 4.41 4.77 15.51
CA LEU A 39 3.84 6.13 15.50
C LEU A 39 4.91 7.20 15.21
N TYR A 40 6.13 7.01 15.74
CA TYR A 40 7.26 7.88 15.41
C TYR A 40 7.58 7.80 13.92
N LEU A 41 7.67 6.59 13.35
CA LEU A 41 7.92 6.38 11.92
C LEU A 41 6.84 7.03 11.05
N LEU A 42 5.57 6.82 11.39
CA LEU A 42 4.44 7.44 10.68
C LEU A 42 4.54 8.98 10.67
N ARG A 43 4.87 9.58 11.80
CA ARG A 43 5.07 11.03 11.90
C ARG A 43 6.25 11.51 11.07
N THR A 44 7.36 10.76 11.08
CA THR A 44 8.60 11.15 10.41
C THR A 44 8.50 11.01 8.89
N VAL A 45 7.81 9.97 8.42
CA VAL A 45 7.62 9.70 6.97
C VAL A 45 6.89 10.84 6.24
N TYR A 46 6.06 11.60 6.95
CA TYR A 46 5.36 12.76 6.36
C TYR A 46 6.09 14.10 6.57
N SER A 47 7.25 14.10 7.22
CA SER A 47 8.13 15.27 7.34
C SER A 47 9.07 15.31 6.14
N THR A 48 8.87 16.27 5.26
CA THR A 48 9.62 16.39 3.99
C THR A 48 10.81 17.34 4.06
N GLU A 49 11.09 17.95 5.22
CA GLU A 49 12.11 19.00 5.41
C GLU A 49 13.51 18.55 4.99
N ASP A 50 13.85 17.27 5.27
CA ASP A 50 15.17 16.72 4.98
C ASP A 50 15.21 15.88 3.69
N TRP A 51 14.14 15.83 2.93
CA TRP A 51 14.11 15.06 1.70
C TRP A 51 15.01 15.70 0.64
N ARG A 52 15.79 14.86 -0.05
CA ARG A 52 16.66 15.25 -1.16
C ARG A 52 16.29 14.44 -2.38
N VAL A 53 15.63 15.08 -3.33
CA VAL A 53 15.28 14.45 -4.61
C VAL A 53 16.47 14.57 -5.55
N THR A 54 17.16 13.46 -5.77
CA THR A 54 18.31 13.38 -6.67
C THR A 54 17.95 12.87 -8.07
N GLN A 55 16.79 12.22 -8.19
CA GLN A 55 16.26 11.66 -9.44
C GLN A 55 14.78 12.06 -9.60
N PRO A 56 14.50 13.30 -10.06
CA PRO A 56 13.11 13.78 -10.21
C PRO A 56 12.25 12.91 -11.13
N GLU A 57 12.86 12.31 -12.14
CA GLU A 57 12.17 11.46 -13.13
C GLU A 57 11.98 10.01 -12.68
N LEU A 58 12.43 9.64 -11.47
CA LEU A 58 12.21 8.28 -10.93
C LEU A 58 10.74 7.94 -11.00
N PRO A 59 10.36 6.87 -11.73
CA PRO A 59 8.96 6.47 -11.80
C PRO A 59 8.51 5.83 -10.49
N ILE A 60 7.45 6.36 -9.92
CA ILE A 60 6.88 5.91 -8.65
C ILE A 60 5.41 5.59 -8.87
N ARG A 61 4.99 4.41 -8.39
CA ARG A 61 3.60 3.99 -8.54
C ARG A 61 3.01 3.51 -7.23
N PHE A 62 1.92 4.14 -6.82
CA PHE A 62 1.11 3.73 -5.69
C PHE A 62 0.01 2.78 -6.16
N LEU A 63 -0.10 1.62 -5.51
CA LEU A 63 -1.13 0.62 -5.76
C LEU A 63 -1.83 0.27 -4.44
N SER A 64 -3.15 0.20 -4.43
CA SER A 64 -3.93 -0.24 -3.26
C SER A 64 -5.27 -0.84 -3.67
N GLY A 65 -5.86 -1.63 -2.79
CA GLY A 65 -7.25 -2.06 -2.93
C GLY A 65 -8.22 -0.90 -2.64
N ALA A 66 -9.29 -0.82 -3.41
CA ALA A 66 -10.31 0.22 -3.19
C ALA A 66 -11.08 0.02 -1.87
N GLU A 67 -11.07 -1.20 -1.32
CA GLU A 67 -11.71 -1.55 -0.04
C GLU A 67 -10.72 -1.72 1.11
N ASP A 68 -9.45 -1.30 0.92
CA ASP A 68 -8.43 -1.33 1.98
C ASP A 68 -8.69 -0.25 3.04
N PRO A 69 -9.01 -0.61 4.30
CA PRO A 69 -9.25 0.38 5.35
C PRO A 69 -7.98 1.10 5.79
N CYS A 70 -6.78 0.53 5.58
CA CYS A 70 -5.51 1.17 5.92
C CYS A 70 -5.21 2.39 5.05
N ARG A 71 -5.87 2.49 3.92
CA ARG A 71 -5.81 3.63 3.00
C ARG A 71 -6.55 4.87 3.52
N ASP A 72 -7.42 4.71 4.52
CA ASP A 72 -8.34 5.68 5.08
C ASP A 72 -9.42 6.14 4.06
N SER A 73 -9.02 6.81 2.99
CA SER A 73 -9.93 7.26 1.94
C SER A 73 -9.21 7.41 0.59
N ASP A 74 -9.98 7.52 -0.49
CA ASP A 74 -9.45 7.81 -1.83
C ASP A 74 -8.68 9.13 -1.82
N GLN A 75 -9.19 10.13 -1.10
CA GLN A 75 -8.54 11.42 -0.97
C GLN A 75 -7.16 11.30 -0.29
N LYS A 76 -7.05 10.53 0.79
CA LYS A 76 -5.79 10.31 1.50
C LYS A 76 -4.78 9.54 0.64
N PHE A 77 -5.24 8.57 -0.10
CA PHE A 77 -4.42 7.84 -1.05
C PHE A 77 -3.84 8.76 -2.14
N GLN A 78 -4.66 9.66 -2.70
CA GLN A 78 -4.17 10.65 -3.66
C GLN A 78 -3.22 11.68 -3.01
N GLN A 79 -3.49 12.12 -1.79
CA GLN A 79 -2.60 13.01 -1.05
C GLN A 79 -1.21 12.42 -0.82
N ALA A 80 -1.08 11.09 -0.64
CA ALA A 80 0.22 10.45 -0.54
C ALA A 80 1.03 10.57 -1.84
N ALA A 81 0.40 10.41 -3.00
CA ALA A 81 1.04 10.63 -4.29
C ALA A 81 1.38 12.12 -4.53
N GLU A 82 0.47 13.03 -4.15
CA GLU A 82 0.70 14.48 -4.26
C GLU A 82 1.85 14.95 -3.38
N LEU A 83 2.05 14.34 -2.20
CA LEU A 83 3.19 14.65 -1.34
C LEU A 83 4.51 14.42 -2.09
N LEU A 84 4.66 13.29 -2.78
CA LEU A 84 5.87 13.02 -3.56
C LEU A 84 6.06 14.02 -4.72
N ARG A 85 4.96 14.40 -5.37
CA ARG A 85 5.04 15.43 -6.42
C ARG A 85 5.44 16.79 -5.84
N SER A 86 4.93 17.15 -4.68
CA SER A 86 5.24 18.42 -4.01
C SER A 86 6.70 18.57 -3.61
N VAL A 87 7.40 17.45 -3.33
CA VAL A 87 8.84 17.47 -3.02
C VAL A 87 9.73 17.36 -4.25
N GLY A 88 9.18 17.18 -5.46
CA GLY A 88 9.92 17.28 -6.71
C GLY A 88 9.96 16.03 -7.60
N TYR A 89 9.29 14.93 -7.23
CA TYR A 89 9.14 13.78 -8.14
C TYR A 89 8.10 14.07 -9.23
N GLN A 90 8.45 13.91 -10.50
CA GLN A 90 7.60 14.28 -11.62
C GLN A 90 6.77 13.10 -12.13
N ASN A 91 7.28 11.89 -12.00
CA ASN A 91 6.67 10.68 -12.57
C ASN A 91 6.00 9.82 -11.49
N VAL A 92 4.97 10.37 -10.83
CA VAL A 92 4.22 9.69 -9.76
C VAL A 92 2.82 9.34 -10.24
N THR A 93 2.43 8.07 -10.15
CA THR A 93 1.09 7.58 -10.50
C THR A 93 0.44 6.84 -9.33
N ALA A 94 -0.89 6.78 -9.32
CA ALA A 94 -1.66 6.08 -8.30
C ALA A 94 -2.82 5.30 -8.94
N ARG A 95 -3.05 4.06 -8.51
CA ARG A 95 -4.13 3.21 -8.99
C ARG A 95 -4.79 2.46 -7.85
N LEU A 96 -6.12 2.42 -7.86
CA LEU A 96 -6.95 1.59 -6.99
C LEU A 96 -7.50 0.39 -7.77
N PHE A 97 -7.48 -0.78 -7.14
CA PHE A 97 -8.09 -2.00 -7.66
C PHE A 97 -9.46 -2.19 -7.01
N PRO A 98 -10.55 -2.15 -7.80
CA PRO A 98 -11.91 -2.33 -7.26
C PRO A 98 -12.09 -3.68 -6.58
N ALA A 99 -12.91 -3.73 -5.53
CA ALA A 99 -13.26 -4.93 -4.77
C ALA A 99 -12.05 -5.69 -4.17
N MET A 100 -10.88 -5.04 -4.04
CA MET A 100 -9.71 -5.59 -3.37
C MET A 100 -9.47 -4.87 -2.04
N ARG A 101 -8.98 -5.61 -1.05
CA ARG A 101 -8.62 -5.14 0.29
C ARG A 101 -7.11 -4.85 0.38
N HIS A 102 -6.51 -5.07 1.56
CA HIS A 102 -5.14 -4.67 1.87
C HIS A 102 -4.09 -5.44 1.06
N GLU A 103 -4.20 -6.76 1.02
CA GLU A 103 -3.23 -7.63 0.34
C GLU A 103 -3.62 -7.87 -1.13
N ILE A 104 -3.52 -6.85 -1.96
CA ILE A 104 -3.91 -6.92 -3.39
C ILE A 104 -3.23 -8.05 -4.18
N LEU A 105 -2.06 -8.51 -3.72
CA LEU A 105 -1.32 -9.62 -4.34
C LEU A 105 -1.82 -11.01 -3.93
N ASN A 106 -2.74 -11.08 -2.96
CA ASN A 106 -3.35 -12.31 -2.47
C ASN A 106 -4.86 -12.39 -2.76
N GLU A 107 -5.42 -11.32 -3.35
CA GLU A 107 -6.84 -11.27 -3.71
C GLU A 107 -7.21 -12.31 -4.79
N PRO A 108 -8.48 -12.74 -4.88
CA PRO A 108 -8.92 -13.68 -5.93
C PRO A 108 -8.58 -13.20 -7.35
N GLN A 109 -8.61 -11.90 -7.60
CA GLN A 109 -8.28 -11.31 -8.90
C GLN A 109 -6.83 -10.79 -8.97
N LYS A 110 -5.90 -11.31 -8.17
CA LYS A 110 -4.49 -10.89 -8.10
C LYS A 110 -3.77 -10.86 -9.45
N GLU A 111 -4.19 -11.69 -10.40
CA GLU A 111 -3.63 -11.70 -11.75
C GLU A 111 -3.75 -10.34 -12.45
N LEU A 112 -4.82 -9.57 -12.17
CA LEU A 112 -4.96 -8.20 -12.69
C LEU A 112 -3.87 -7.28 -12.15
N VAL A 113 -3.50 -7.47 -10.89
CA VAL A 113 -2.43 -6.69 -10.24
C VAL A 113 -1.07 -7.10 -10.80
N TYR A 114 -0.82 -8.40 -10.94
CA TYR A 114 0.43 -8.92 -11.51
C TYR A 114 0.65 -8.42 -12.94
N GLN A 115 -0.38 -8.48 -13.78
CA GLN A 115 -0.30 -7.98 -15.16
C GLN A 115 -0.08 -6.47 -15.21
N ASP A 116 -0.72 -5.71 -14.32
CA ASP A 116 -0.53 -4.26 -14.23
C ASP A 116 0.90 -3.89 -13.80
N ILE A 117 1.44 -4.58 -12.81
CA ILE A 117 2.82 -4.39 -12.35
C ILE A 117 3.80 -4.77 -13.48
N LEU A 118 3.64 -5.95 -14.07
CA LEU A 118 4.51 -6.43 -15.15
C LEU A 118 4.54 -5.45 -16.33
N LYS A 119 3.37 -5.03 -16.80
CA LYS A 119 3.25 -4.04 -17.87
C LYS A 119 3.93 -2.72 -17.50
N THR A 120 3.80 -2.28 -16.26
CA THR A 120 4.41 -1.06 -15.77
C THR A 120 5.95 -1.16 -15.80
N ILE A 121 6.50 -2.27 -15.34
CA ILE A 121 7.95 -2.53 -15.37
C ILE A 121 8.46 -2.54 -16.81
N GLN A 122 7.78 -3.23 -17.72
CA GLN A 122 8.16 -3.27 -19.14
C GLN A 122 8.21 -1.87 -19.77
N ILE A 123 7.19 -1.03 -19.50
CA ILE A 123 7.17 0.35 -19.98
C ILE A 123 8.36 1.16 -19.40
N TRP A 124 8.71 0.93 -18.14
CA TRP A 124 9.84 1.65 -17.53
C TRP A 124 11.19 1.21 -18.10
N GLU A 125 11.34 -0.09 -18.42
CA GLU A 125 12.56 -0.62 -19.06
C GLU A 125 12.73 -0.09 -20.48
N GLU A 126 11.63 0.05 -21.26
CA GLU A 126 11.65 0.57 -22.62
C GLU A 126 11.99 2.07 -22.71
N ASN A 127 11.83 2.81 -21.60
CA ASN A 127 12.06 4.25 -21.54
C ASN A 127 13.39 4.64 -20.85
N GLN A 128 14.26 3.68 -20.56
CA GLN A 128 15.62 3.91 -20.07
C GLN A 128 16.63 3.93 -21.22
#